data_0647b8d36d931ec722a97f6208df6085
#
_entry.id   0647b8d36d931ec722a97f6208df6085
#
_cell.length_a   1.000
_cell.length_b   1.000
_cell.length_c   1.000
_cell.angle_alpha   90.00
_cell.angle_beta   90.00
_cell.angle_gamma   90.00
#
_symmetry.space_group_name_H-M   'P 1'
#
loop_
_entity.id
_entity.type
_entity.pdbx_description
1 polymer ?
#
loop_
_entity_poly.entity_id
_entity_poly.type
_entity_poly.pdbx_seq_one_letter_code
_entity_poly.pdbx_strand_id
1 'polypeptide(L)'
;DLLKDERILYVNYFALKSQYVKRLADKYQNNLIIDNTQDFFGKPLKNIDTIYSPRKFFGVSDGGYLYANHLLEGLLPCDESYIHSVQLLGRADKEASLFYNEYKKAEQRLINQPIKKMSNLTNKILSSIDYESIKQKRKENFEYLHNELKEINLLENIDIKSTPFIYPFITNDLQLREKLIKNKIYIAKYWSEVLGRDSISNVEIYFVNKLIPLPIDQRYDFDDMYRILKIIKDNI
;
A
#
# COMPACT_ATOMS: atom_id res chain seq x y z
N ASP A 1 22.57 3.75 -17.58
CA ASP A 1 22.86 5.16 -17.33
C ASP A 1 21.67 5.99 -17.83
N LEU A 2 21.31 7.05 -17.06
CA LEU A 2 20.22 7.96 -17.45
C LEU A 2 20.73 8.99 -18.47
N LEU A 3 19.87 9.38 -19.39
CA LEU A 3 20.08 10.55 -20.22
C LEU A 3 19.95 11.82 -19.38
N LYS A 4 20.45 12.97 -19.87
CA LYS A 4 20.56 14.22 -19.11
C LYS A 4 19.25 14.69 -18.49
N ASP A 5 18.12 14.45 -19.16
CA ASP A 5 16.78 14.91 -18.76
C ASP A 5 15.86 13.78 -18.26
N GLU A 6 16.42 12.57 -18.08
CA GLU A 6 15.66 11.44 -17.57
C GLU A 6 15.63 11.40 -16.03
N ARG A 7 14.49 10.97 -15.49
CA ARG A 7 14.31 10.68 -14.07
C ARG A 7 13.79 9.25 -13.88
N ILE A 8 14.13 8.66 -12.75
CA ILE A 8 13.62 7.35 -12.33
C ILE A 8 12.55 7.56 -11.29
N LEU A 9 11.34 7.03 -11.53
CA LEU A 9 10.34 6.81 -10.51
C LEU A 9 10.50 5.39 -9.95
N TYR A 10 10.81 5.26 -8.67
CA TYR A 10 10.95 3.97 -8.01
C TYR A 10 9.88 3.79 -6.92
N VAL A 11 9.14 2.69 -7.02
CA VAL A 11 8.12 2.31 -6.02
C VAL A 11 8.78 1.51 -4.89
N ASN A 12 8.63 1.99 -3.65
CA ASN A 12 9.05 1.27 -2.45
C ASN A 12 7.97 0.24 -2.06
N TYR A 13 8.02 -0.91 -2.73
CA TYR A 13 7.00 -1.94 -2.60
C TYR A 13 6.86 -2.42 -1.15
N PHE A 14 5.65 -2.26 -0.60
CA PHE A 14 5.19 -2.75 0.71
C PHE A 14 6.01 -2.27 1.91
N ALA A 15 6.81 -1.20 1.75
CA ALA A 15 7.80 -0.72 2.73
C ALA A 15 8.97 -1.70 2.97
N LEU A 16 9.19 -2.66 2.06
CA LEU A 16 10.22 -3.71 2.20
C LEU A 16 11.48 -3.43 1.38
N LYS A 17 11.54 -2.32 0.64
CA LYS A 17 12.67 -1.97 -0.24
C LYS A 17 13.46 -0.75 0.24
N SER A 18 13.30 -0.34 1.50
CA SER A 18 13.89 0.91 2.02
C SER A 18 15.43 0.94 1.95
N GLN A 19 16.12 -0.21 2.06
CA GLN A 19 17.57 -0.26 1.85
C GLN A 19 17.96 -0.09 0.38
N TYR A 20 17.17 -0.66 -0.52
CA TYR A 20 17.41 -0.50 -1.96
C TYR A 20 17.13 0.93 -2.40
N VAL A 21 16.08 1.57 -1.87
CA VAL A 21 15.77 2.99 -2.06
C VAL A 21 16.98 3.87 -1.70
N LYS A 22 17.66 3.61 -0.57
CA LYS A 22 18.88 4.36 -0.18
C LYS A 22 19.99 4.21 -1.22
N ARG A 23 20.24 2.99 -1.69
CA ARG A 23 21.26 2.74 -2.74
C ARG A 23 20.92 3.47 -4.06
N LEU A 24 19.65 3.52 -4.42
CA LEU A 24 19.20 4.27 -5.60
C LEU A 24 19.39 5.78 -5.39
N ALA A 25 19.08 6.29 -4.19
CA ALA A 25 19.27 7.69 -3.84
C ALA A 25 20.74 8.12 -3.93
N ASP A 26 21.66 7.29 -3.42
CA ASP A 26 23.10 7.53 -3.53
C ASP A 26 23.56 7.58 -5.00
N LYS A 27 23.01 6.70 -5.85
CA LYS A 27 23.38 6.60 -7.26
C LYS A 27 22.78 7.71 -8.15
N TYR A 28 21.50 8.00 -7.99
CA TYR A 28 20.74 8.82 -8.93
C TYR A 28 20.41 10.23 -8.41
N GLN A 29 20.56 10.45 -7.10
CA GLN A 29 20.37 11.74 -6.45
C GLN A 29 19.09 12.46 -6.91
N ASN A 30 19.17 13.70 -7.39
CA ASN A 30 18.02 14.52 -7.81
C ASN A 30 17.25 13.97 -9.02
N ASN A 31 17.79 12.95 -9.70
CA ASN A 31 17.09 12.27 -10.79
C ASN A 31 16.20 11.12 -10.31
N LEU A 32 16.17 10.85 -8.99
CA LEU A 32 15.29 9.86 -8.40
C LEU A 32 14.03 10.52 -7.85
N ILE A 33 12.88 9.90 -8.12
CA ILE A 33 11.61 10.16 -7.47
C ILE A 33 11.21 8.88 -6.74
N ILE A 34 10.88 8.96 -5.46
CA ILE A 34 10.46 7.81 -4.67
C ILE A 34 8.94 7.82 -4.51
N ASP A 35 8.30 6.72 -4.92
CA ASP A 35 6.92 6.44 -4.59
C ASP A 35 6.83 5.65 -3.28
N ASN A 36 6.62 6.36 -2.17
CA ASN A 36 6.35 5.80 -0.85
C ASN A 36 4.85 5.67 -0.56
N THR A 37 4.00 5.57 -1.56
CA THR A 37 2.56 5.36 -1.34
C THR A 37 2.24 4.05 -0.63
N GLN A 38 3.18 3.10 -0.60
CA GLN A 38 3.13 1.86 0.17
C GLN A 38 4.10 1.84 1.38
N ASP A 39 4.77 2.96 1.66
CA ASP A 39 5.62 3.17 2.85
C ASP A 39 5.31 4.52 3.49
N PHE A 40 4.10 4.67 4.01
CA PHE A 40 3.66 5.95 4.60
C PHE A 40 4.54 6.41 5.77
N PHE A 41 5.12 5.49 6.53
CA PHE A 41 5.94 5.77 7.70
C PHE A 41 7.44 5.91 7.38
N GLY A 42 7.83 5.65 6.16
CA GLY A 42 9.21 5.87 5.68
C GLY A 42 9.56 7.36 5.67
N LYS A 43 10.73 7.71 6.22
CA LYS A 43 11.18 9.11 6.21
C LYS A 43 11.65 9.50 4.81
N PRO A 44 11.32 10.72 4.33
CA PRO A 44 11.85 11.21 3.07
C PRO A 44 13.37 11.37 3.16
N LEU A 45 14.05 11.09 2.06
CA LEU A 45 15.49 11.30 1.96
C LEU A 45 15.76 12.77 1.54
N LYS A 46 16.82 13.33 2.08
CA LYS A 46 17.20 14.72 1.78
C LYS A 46 17.46 14.88 0.28
N ASN A 47 16.90 15.92 -0.31
CA ASN A 47 17.01 16.26 -1.74
C ASN A 47 16.44 15.22 -2.72
N ILE A 48 15.60 14.30 -2.27
CA ILE A 48 14.94 13.32 -3.12
C ILE A 48 13.44 13.58 -3.10
N ASP A 49 12.86 13.82 -4.26
CA ASP A 49 11.42 14.00 -4.38
C ASP A 49 10.69 12.70 -3.99
N THR A 50 9.75 12.81 -3.03
CA THR A 50 9.09 11.64 -2.45
C THR A 50 7.59 11.88 -2.31
N ILE A 51 6.78 10.94 -2.78
CA ILE A 51 5.32 10.98 -2.68
C ILE A 51 4.79 9.93 -1.69
N TYR A 52 3.71 10.29 -0.95
CA TYR A 52 3.04 9.42 0.01
C TYR A 52 1.53 9.44 -0.18
N SER A 53 0.87 8.33 0.15
CA SER A 53 -0.60 8.23 0.14
C SER A 53 -1.15 7.80 1.51
N PRO A 54 -1.82 8.68 2.24
CA PRO A 54 -2.49 8.29 3.48
C PRO A 54 -3.69 7.36 3.24
N ARG A 55 -4.31 7.41 2.07
CA ARG A 55 -5.48 6.59 1.70
C ARG A 55 -5.23 5.08 1.77
N LYS A 56 -3.99 4.65 1.61
CA LYS A 56 -3.61 3.23 1.70
C LYS A 56 -3.48 2.74 3.13
N PHE A 57 -3.31 3.64 4.09
CA PHE A 57 -3.06 3.31 5.50
C PHE A 57 -4.20 3.69 6.43
N PHE A 58 -5.00 4.68 6.05
CA PHE A 58 -6.02 5.27 6.91
C PHE A 58 -7.36 5.39 6.17
N GLY A 59 -8.42 5.53 6.96
CA GLY A 59 -9.78 5.68 6.45
C GLY A 59 -10.07 7.10 5.94
N VAL A 60 -9.35 7.55 4.92
CA VAL A 60 -9.55 8.84 4.25
C VAL A 60 -9.79 8.66 2.76
N SER A 61 -10.61 9.54 2.16
CA SER A 61 -11.03 9.41 0.77
C SER A 61 -10.15 10.15 -0.24
N ASP A 62 -9.32 11.07 0.23
CA ASP A 62 -8.42 11.89 -0.58
C ASP A 62 -7.09 12.12 0.15
N GLY A 63 -6.23 12.89 -0.47
CA GLY A 63 -4.98 13.34 0.11
C GLY A 63 -3.76 12.56 -0.33
N GLY A 64 -2.67 13.29 -0.35
CA GLY A 64 -1.30 12.83 -0.58
C GLY A 64 -0.33 13.81 0.05
N TYR A 65 0.90 13.37 0.28
CA TYR A 65 2.00 14.26 0.68
C TYR A 65 3.08 14.21 -0.39
N LEU A 66 3.63 15.38 -0.67
CA LEU A 66 4.78 15.55 -1.54
C LEU A 66 5.91 16.22 -0.74
N TYR A 67 7.04 15.55 -0.65
CA TYR A 67 8.30 16.13 -0.25
C TYR A 67 9.11 16.37 -1.52
N ALA A 68 9.37 17.62 -1.85
CA ALA A 68 10.08 17.98 -3.07
C ALA A 68 11.06 19.12 -2.83
N ASN A 69 12.10 19.16 -3.67
CA ASN A 69 13.08 20.26 -3.64
C ASN A 69 12.49 21.58 -4.14
N HIS A 70 11.46 21.51 -4.98
CA HIS A 70 10.76 22.66 -5.52
C HIS A 70 9.30 22.63 -5.09
N LEU A 71 8.83 23.72 -4.52
CA LEU A 71 7.43 23.86 -4.16
C LEU A 71 6.58 24.01 -5.42
N LEU A 72 5.36 23.49 -5.37
CA LEU A 72 4.36 23.76 -6.39
C LEU A 72 3.98 25.23 -6.34
N GLU A 73 4.10 25.92 -7.48
CA GLU A 73 3.70 27.31 -7.58
C GLU A 73 2.18 27.45 -7.72
N GLY A 74 1.65 28.56 -7.18
CA GLY A 74 0.25 28.93 -7.29
C GLY A 74 -0.64 28.44 -6.14
N LEU A 75 -1.88 28.93 -6.15
CA LEU A 75 -2.91 28.57 -5.18
C LEU A 75 -3.64 27.33 -5.67
N LEU A 76 -3.40 26.20 -5.01
CA LEU A 76 -4.16 24.97 -5.28
C LEU A 76 -5.52 25.03 -4.58
N PRO A 77 -6.64 24.70 -5.26
CA PRO A 77 -7.94 24.56 -4.63
C PRO A 77 -7.92 23.42 -3.61
N CYS A 78 -8.75 23.54 -2.57
CA CYS A 78 -8.94 22.47 -1.60
C CYS A 78 -9.95 21.45 -2.17
N ASP A 79 -9.68 20.15 -1.96
CA ASP A 79 -10.64 19.11 -2.30
C ASP A 79 -11.78 19.04 -1.28
N GLU A 80 -12.92 18.41 -1.67
CA GLU A 80 -14.04 18.10 -0.80
C GLU A 80 -14.29 16.59 -0.84
N SER A 81 -14.06 15.90 0.28
CA SER A 81 -14.07 14.43 0.30
C SER A 81 -15.23 13.80 1.06
N TYR A 82 -16.06 14.59 1.77
CA TYR A 82 -17.13 14.06 2.60
C TYR A 82 -18.15 13.24 1.82
N ILE A 83 -18.53 13.67 0.61
CA ILE A 83 -19.47 12.95 -0.27
C ILE A 83 -18.92 11.62 -0.80
N HIS A 84 -17.61 11.43 -0.73
CA HIS A 84 -16.90 10.23 -1.19
C HIS A 84 -16.47 9.31 -0.04
N SER A 85 -16.92 9.62 1.18
CA SER A 85 -16.56 8.86 2.39
C SER A 85 -17.58 7.79 2.78
N VAL A 86 -18.66 7.62 2.01
CA VAL A 86 -19.75 6.67 2.29
C VAL A 86 -19.23 5.25 2.48
N GLN A 87 -18.33 4.79 1.62
CA GLN A 87 -17.72 3.46 1.71
C GLN A 87 -16.85 3.28 2.96
N LEU A 88 -16.26 4.34 3.51
CA LEU A 88 -15.48 4.31 4.74
C LEU A 88 -16.38 4.26 5.97
N LEU A 89 -17.38 5.15 6.02
CA LEU A 89 -18.32 5.23 7.13
C LEU A 89 -19.21 3.99 7.20
N GLY A 90 -19.73 3.53 6.05
CA GLY A 90 -20.62 2.38 6.02
C GLY A 90 -19.97 1.08 6.51
N ARG A 91 -18.66 0.92 6.34
CA ARG A 91 -17.92 -0.24 6.87
C ARG A 91 -17.80 -0.26 8.39
N ALA A 92 -18.01 0.86 9.06
CA ALA A 92 -18.03 0.91 10.51
C ALA A 92 -19.32 0.27 11.08
N ASP A 93 -20.42 0.35 10.32
CA ASP A 93 -21.72 -0.13 10.78
C ASP A 93 -22.15 -1.47 10.13
N LYS A 94 -21.61 -1.80 8.96
CA LYS A 94 -22.07 -2.94 8.14
C LYS A 94 -20.91 -3.66 7.44
N GLU A 95 -21.19 -4.81 6.83
CA GLU A 95 -20.21 -5.59 6.07
C GLU A 95 -19.60 -4.78 4.92
N ALA A 96 -18.27 -4.86 4.79
CA ALA A 96 -17.50 -4.12 3.77
C ALA A 96 -17.93 -4.43 2.33
N SER A 97 -18.40 -5.66 2.06
CA SER A 97 -18.88 -6.10 0.74
C SER A 97 -20.03 -5.27 0.20
N LEU A 98 -20.91 -4.74 1.08
CA LEU A 98 -22.05 -3.92 0.71
C LEU A 98 -21.65 -2.57 0.10
N PHE A 99 -20.43 -2.10 0.40
CA PHE A 99 -19.91 -0.80 -0.05
C PHE A 99 -18.88 -0.90 -1.17
N TYR A 100 -18.74 -2.05 -1.81
CA TYR A 100 -17.76 -2.24 -2.87
C TYR A 100 -18.00 -1.32 -4.09
N ASN A 101 -19.25 -1.08 -4.46
CA ASN A 101 -19.58 -0.16 -5.55
C ASN A 101 -19.25 1.30 -5.19
N GLU A 102 -19.51 1.71 -3.95
CA GLU A 102 -19.14 3.06 -3.48
C GLU A 102 -17.62 3.23 -3.40
N TYR A 103 -16.89 2.19 -3.02
CA TYR A 103 -15.44 2.17 -3.11
C TYR A 103 -14.95 2.37 -4.55
N LYS A 104 -15.51 1.65 -5.52
CA LYS A 104 -15.14 1.81 -6.95
C LYS A 104 -15.40 3.24 -7.44
N LYS A 105 -16.54 3.82 -7.11
CA LYS A 105 -16.88 5.21 -7.47
C LYS A 105 -15.86 6.20 -6.86
N ALA A 106 -15.48 6.00 -5.58
CA ALA A 106 -14.51 6.85 -4.91
C ALA A 106 -13.12 6.76 -5.55
N GLU A 107 -12.68 5.57 -5.97
CA GLU A 107 -11.43 5.39 -6.71
C GLU A 107 -11.49 6.03 -8.12
N GLN A 108 -12.59 5.79 -8.84
CA GLN A 108 -12.75 6.30 -10.20
C GLN A 108 -12.77 7.83 -10.24
N ARG A 109 -13.30 8.49 -9.20
CA ARG A 109 -13.29 9.95 -9.06
C ARG A 109 -11.87 10.55 -9.15
N LEU A 110 -10.88 9.85 -8.66
CA LEU A 110 -9.51 10.35 -8.59
C LEU A 110 -8.75 10.28 -9.92
N ILE A 111 -9.31 9.58 -10.90
CA ILE A 111 -8.70 9.45 -12.23
C ILE A 111 -8.83 10.79 -12.97
N ASN A 112 -7.71 11.26 -13.52
CA ASN A 112 -7.64 12.50 -14.33
C ASN A 112 -8.12 13.78 -13.59
N GLN A 113 -8.07 13.79 -12.26
CA GLN A 113 -8.36 15.02 -11.51
C GLN A 113 -7.17 15.98 -11.53
N PRO A 114 -7.43 17.31 -11.55
CA PRO A 114 -6.38 18.29 -11.35
C PRO A 114 -5.79 18.17 -9.94
N ILE A 115 -4.56 18.64 -9.78
CA ILE A 115 -3.90 18.66 -8.47
C ILE A 115 -4.66 19.58 -7.53
N LYS A 116 -4.98 19.10 -6.32
CA LYS A 116 -5.66 19.84 -5.26
C LYS A 116 -4.96 19.60 -3.93
N LYS A 117 -5.16 20.52 -2.98
CA LYS A 117 -4.85 20.25 -1.57
C LYS A 117 -5.83 19.22 -1.03
N MET A 118 -5.38 18.38 -0.10
CA MET A 118 -6.28 17.45 0.59
C MET A 118 -7.38 18.20 1.34
N SER A 119 -8.53 17.57 1.47
CA SER A 119 -9.72 18.15 2.09
C SER A 119 -9.50 18.47 3.58
N ASN A 120 -10.28 19.40 4.10
CA ASN A 120 -10.28 19.71 5.54
C ASN A 120 -10.70 18.50 6.38
N LEU A 121 -11.62 17.66 5.86
CA LEU A 121 -12.03 16.42 6.52
C LEU A 121 -10.82 15.47 6.69
N THR A 122 -10.10 15.20 5.60
CA THR A 122 -8.91 14.35 5.63
C THR A 122 -7.84 14.91 6.57
N ASN A 123 -7.57 16.22 6.53
CA ASN A 123 -6.63 16.84 7.46
C ASN A 123 -7.01 16.62 8.93
N LYS A 124 -8.29 16.81 9.28
CA LYS A 124 -8.78 16.61 10.65
C LYS A 124 -8.66 15.15 11.09
N ILE A 125 -9.04 14.19 10.22
CA ILE A 125 -8.90 12.77 10.52
C ILE A 125 -7.42 12.42 10.75
N LEU A 126 -6.54 12.80 9.84
CA LEU A 126 -5.11 12.48 9.94
C LEU A 126 -4.45 13.12 11.18
N SER A 127 -4.89 14.33 11.60
CA SER A 127 -4.36 14.98 12.80
C SER A 127 -4.81 14.33 14.12
N SER A 128 -5.85 13.49 14.10
CA SER A 128 -6.37 12.77 15.28
C SER A 128 -5.85 11.33 15.43
N ILE A 129 -5.01 10.88 14.51
CA ILE A 129 -4.50 9.50 14.48
C ILE A 129 -3.33 9.32 15.46
N ASP A 130 -3.39 8.26 16.27
CA ASP A 130 -2.23 7.74 17.01
C ASP A 130 -1.34 6.90 16.07
N TYR A 131 -0.39 7.58 15.43
CA TYR A 131 0.52 6.95 14.46
C TYR A 131 1.45 5.91 15.09
N GLU A 132 1.85 6.08 16.35
CA GLU A 132 2.76 5.14 17.01
C GLU A 132 2.04 3.82 17.34
N SER A 133 0.81 3.89 17.84
CA SER A 133 -0.03 2.70 18.06
C SER A 133 -0.25 1.92 16.75
N ILE A 134 -0.53 2.63 15.66
CA ILE A 134 -0.72 1.99 14.33
C ILE A 134 0.56 1.31 13.83
N LYS A 135 1.70 1.96 13.95
CA LYS A 135 3.00 1.35 13.58
C LYS A 135 3.26 0.07 14.35
N GLN A 136 3.04 0.12 15.67
CA GLN A 136 3.25 -1.02 16.54
C GLN A 136 2.34 -2.19 16.14
N LYS A 137 1.06 -1.94 15.97
CA LYS A 137 0.07 -2.96 15.60
C LYS A 137 0.40 -3.63 14.26
N ARG A 138 0.79 -2.84 13.25
CA ARG A 138 1.20 -3.39 11.94
C ARG A 138 2.44 -4.26 12.02
N LYS A 139 3.41 -3.87 12.85
CA LYS A 139 4.62 -4.67 13.07
C LYS A 139 4.31 -5.98 13.76
N GLU A 140 3.52 -5.95 14.83
CA GLU A 140 3.09 -7.14 15.56
C GLU A 140 2.36 -8.13 14.65
N ASN A 141 1.38 -7.67 13.86
CA ASN A 141 0.66 -8.49 12.92
C ASN A 141 1.59 -9.09 11.84
N PHE A 142 2.54 -8.30 11.35
CA PHE A 142 3.52 -8.77 10.37
C PHE A 142 4.45 -9.84 10.98
N GLU A 143 5.02 -9.58 12.14
CA GLU A 143 5.94 -10.49 12.83
C GLU A 143 5.24 -11.81 13.17
N TYR A 144 3.98 -11.77 13.58
CA TYR A 144 3.19 -12.95 13.83
C TYR A 144 3.08 -13.82 12.57
N LEU A 145 2.65 -13.25 11.45
CA LEU A 145 2.54 -14.00 10.19
C LEU A 145 3.92 -14.46 9.68
N HIS A 146 4.95 -13.61 9.83
CA HIS A 146 6.28 -13.94 9.36
C HIS A 146 6.90 -15.13 10.10
N ASN A 147 6.78 -15.15 11.41
CA ASN A 147 7.29 -16.25 12.22
C ASN A 147 6.68 -17.60 11.84
N GLU A 148 5.41 -17.61 11.46
CA GLU A 148 4.64 -18.81 11.14
C GLU A 148 4.72 -19.24 9.66
N LEU A 149 4.98 -18.30 8.75
CA LEU A 149 4.91 -18.54 7.30
C LEU A 149 6.26 -18.47 6.58
N LYS A 150 7.33 -17.96 7.20
CA LYS A 150 8.61 -17.72 6.54
C LYS A 150 9.20 -18.97 5.87
N GLU A 151 9.04 -20.15 6.46
CA GLU A 151 9.59 -21.41 5.94
C GLU A 151 8.83 -21.95 4.71
N ILE A 152 7.59 -21.52 4.51
CA ILE A 152 6.73 -21.94 3.38
C ILE A 152 6.47 -20.78 2.39
N ASN A 153 6.96 -19.58 2.68
CA ASN A 153 6.85 -18.43 1.79
C ASN A 153 7.92 -18.51 0.71
N LEU A 154 7.52 -18.57 -0.54
CA LEU A 154 8.45 -18.57 -1.67
C LEU A 154 9.15 -17.20 -1.90
N LEU A 155 8.76 -16.17 -1.16
CA LEU A 155 9.46 -14.88 -1.12
C LEU A 155 10.53 -14.91 -0.02
N GLU A 156 11.76 -15.07 -0.44
CA GLU A 156 12.92 -15.08 0.46
C GLU A 156 13.36 -13.67 0.88
N ASN A 157 14.13 -13.58 1.96
CA ASN A 157 14.86 -12.38 2.40
C ASN A 157 13.95 -11.16 2.63
N ILE A 158 12.84 -11.36 3.36
CA ILE A 158 11.98 -10.28 3.80
C ILE A 158 12.65 -9.57 4.98
N ASP A 159 13.12 -8.34 4.78
CA ASP A 159 13.74 -7.51 5.80
C ASP A 159 12.86 -6.30 6.15
N ILE A 160 12.43 -6.21 7.41
CA ILE A 160 11.55 -5.14 7.88
C ILE A 160 12.39 -4.02 8.49
N LYS A 161 12.60 -2.96 7.75
CA LYS A 161 13.27 -1.72 8.24
C LYS A 161 12.30 -0.55 8.42
N SER A 162 11.07 -0.69 7.95
CA SER A 162 10.00 0.29 8.05
C SER A 162 8.72 -0.38 8.57
N THR A 163 7.62 0.36 8.67
CA THR A 163 6.32 -0.19 9.02
C THR A 163 5.67 -0.80 7.78
N PRO A 164 5.49 -2.12 7.71
CA PRO A 164 5.07 -2.80 6.49
C PRO A 164 3.61 -2.46 6.10
N PHE A 165 3.36 -2.46 4.79
CA PHE A 165 2.02 -2.22 4.25
C PHE A 165 1.15 -3.48 4.29
N ILE A 166 1.71 -4.60 3.90
CA ILE A 166 1.08 -5.93 3.88
C ILE A 166 2.14 -6.98 4.25
N TYR A 167 1.73 -8.21 4.52
CA TYR A 167 2.63 -9.35 4.50
C TYR A 167 2.61 -10.00 3.11
N PRO A 168 3.71 -9.93 2.33
CA PRO A 168 3.75 -10.52 0.99
C PRO A 168 3.98 -12.03 1.12
N PHE A 169 2.98 -12.81 0.78
CA PHE A 169 3.04 -14.27 0.75
C PHE A 169 3.02 -14.76 -0.68
N ILE A 170 4.01 -15.55 -1.08
CA ILE A 170 4.07 -16.16 -2.40
C ILE A 170 3.92 -17.67 -2.25
N THR A 171 2.98 -18.24 -3.00
CA THR A 171 2.69 -19.67 -2.98
C THR A 171 2.44 -20.20 -4.38
N ASN A 172 2.57 -21.52 -4.53
CA ASN A 172 2.16 -22.24 -5.74
C ASN A 172 0.68 -22.60 -5.74
N ASP A 173 -0.02 -22.49 -4.60
CA ASP A 173 -1.48 -22.70 -4.55
C ASP A 173 -2.21 -21.49 -5.13
N LEU A 174 -2.60 -21.58 -6.39
CA LEU A 174 -3.35 -20.54 -7.09
C LEU A 174 -4.80 -20.38 -6.58
N GLN A 175 -5.31 -21.33 -5.81
CA GLN A 175 -6.66 -21.29 -5.26
C GLN A 175 -6.71 -20.63 -3.88
N LEU A 176 -5.57 -20.45 -3.20
CA LEU A 176 -5.52 -19.90 -1.86
C LEU A 176 -6.20 -18.52 -1.75
N ARG A 177 -6.04 -17.66 -2.77
CA ARG A 177 -6.74 -16.36 -2.83
C ARG A 177 -8.26 -16.53 -2.73
N GLU A 178 -8.84 -17.43 -3.51
CA GLU A 178 -10.29 -17.66 -3.52
C GLU A 178 -10.77 -18.25 -2.20
N LYS A 179 -9.98 -19.14 -1.59
CA LYS A 179 -10.27 -19.72 -0.27
C LYS A 179 -10.30 -18.64 0.81
N LEU A 180 -9.33 -17.71 0.80
CA LEU A 180 -9.31 -16.57 1.71
C LEU A 180 -10.53 -15.66 1.51
N ILE A 181 -10.88 -15.32 0.27
CA ILE A 181 -12.04 -14.48 -0.05
C ILE A 181 -13.35 -15.15 0.38
N LYS A 182 -13.53 -16.46 0.15
CA LYS A 182 -14.70 -17.23 0.62
C LYS A 182 -14.85 -17.18 2.15
N ASN A 183 -13.74 -17.06 2.86
CA ASN A 183 -13.70 -16.88 4.29
C ASN A 183 -13.76 -15.40 4.74
N LYS A 184 -14.20 -14.49 3.87
CA LYS A 184 -14.35 -13.05 4.13
C LYS A 184 -13.01 -12.33 4.44
N ILE A 185 -11.88 -12.91 4.05
CA ILE A 185 -10.58 -12.25 4.07
C ILE A 185 -10.32 -11.72 2.66
N TYR A 186 -10.55 -10.42 2.49
CA TYR A 186 -10.49 -9.78 1.17
C TYR A 186 -9.05 -9.44 0.80
N ILE A 187 -8.54 -10.16 -0.21
CA ILE A 187 -7.18 -10.02 -0.71
C ILE A 187 -7.19 -9.27 -2.05
N ALA A 188 -6.47 -8.17 -2.12
CA ALA A 188 -6.28 -7.44 -3.36
C ALA A 188 -5.50 -8.27 -4.39
N LYS A 189 -5.78 -8.09 -5.68
CA LYS A 189 -4.91 -8.56 -6.77
C LYS A 189 -4.22 -7.32 -7.34
N TYR A 190 -2.94 -7.17 -7.02
CA TYR A 190 -2.18 -6.02 -7.48
C TYR A 190 -1.72 -6.18 -8.92
N TRP A 191 -1.70 -5.07 -9.64
CA TRP A 191 -1.10 -4.90 -10.96
C TRP A 191 -1.60 -5.89 -12.02
N SER A 192 -2.86 -6.33 -11.93
CA SER A 192 -3.44 -7.24 -12.94
C SER A 192 -3.42 -6.66 -14.36
N GLU A 193 -3.42 -5.33 -14.50
CA GLU A 193 -3.32 -4.60 -15.76
C GLU A 193 -1.98 -4.81 -16.48
N VAL A 194 -0.93 -5.20 -15.75
CA VAL A 194 0.39 -5.51 -16.32
C VAL A 194 0.30 -6.70 -17.28
N LEU A 195 -0.60 -7.67 -17.02
CA LEU A 195 -0.78 -8.85 -17.88
C LEU A 195 -1.29 -8.51 -19.28
N GLY A 196 -1.83 -7.31 -19.50
CA GLY A 196 -2.29 -6.83 -20.80
C GLY A 196 -1.27 -5.99 -21.58
N ARG A 197 -0.02 -5.87 -21.12
CA ARG A 197 1.01 -5.11 -21.81
C ARG A 197 1.67 -5.92 -22.91
N ASP A 198 2.08 -5.26 -24.01
CA ASP A 198 2.75 -5.92 -25.14
C ASP A 198 4.10 -6.55 -24.79
N SER A 199 4.80 -5.96 -23.80
CA SER A 199 6.05 -6.51 -23.28
C SER A 199 5.95 -6.67 -21.76
N ILE A 200 5.90 -7.92 -21.33
CA ILE A 200 5.85 -8.28 -19.91
C ILE A 200 6.95 -9.30 -19.59
N SER A 201 7.66 -9.10 -18.50
CA SER A 201 8.68 -10.05 -18.04
C SER A 201 8.07 -11.24 -17.31
N ASN A 202 8.78 -12.38 -17.31
CA ASN A 202 8.39 -13.56 -16.53
C ASN A 202 8.30 -13.26 -15.01
N VAL A 203 9.10 -12.29 -14.53
CA VAL A 203 9.10 -11.86 -13.14
C VAL A 203 7.80 -11.13 -12.81
N GLU A 204 7.33 -10.24 -13.67
CA GLU A 204 6.05 -9.54 -13.50
C GLU A 204 4.88 -10.52 -13.51
N ILE A 205 4.85 -11.45 -14.47
CA ILE A 205 3.83 -12.52 -14.54
C ILE A 205 3.84 -13.34 -13.25
N TYR A 206 5.01 -13.72 -12.75
CA TYR A 206 5.17 -14.48 -11.53
C TYR A 206 4.56 -13.76 -10.33
N PHE A 207 4.93 -12.48 -10.10
CA PHE A 207 4.41 -11.72 -8.97
C PHE A 207 2.90 -11.45 -9.07
N VAL A 208 2.39 -11.06 -10.24
CA VAL A 208 0.95 -10.79 -10.42
C VAL A 208 0.10 -12.02 -10.14
N ASN A 209 0.58 -13.21 -10.50
CA ASN A 209 -0.21 -14.43 -10.34
C ASN A 209 -0.05 -15.09 -8.96
N LYS A 210 1.12 -15.02 -8.34
CA LYS A 210 1.44 -15.80 -7.12
C LYS A 210 1.46 -14.99 -5.84
N LEU A 211 1.56 -13.66 -5.93
CA LEU A 211 1.59 -12.82 -4.74
C LEU A 211 0.20 -12.75 -4.10
N ILE A 212 0.15 -13.09 -2.82
CA ILE A 212 -0.99 -12.93 -1.94
C ILE A 212 -0.63 -11.88 -0.89
N PRO A 213 -1.11 -10.63 -1.01
CA PRO A 213 -0.86 -9.57 -0.04
C PRO A 213 -1.76 -9.75 1.18
N LEU A 214 -1.27 -10.46 2.19
CA LEU A 214 -2.03 -10.70 3.41
C LEU A 214 -2.19 -9.41 4.19
N PRO A 215 -3.42 -9.10 4.66
CA PRO A 215 -3.67 -7.87 5.41
C PRO A 215 -3.06 -7.97 6.81
N ILE A 216 -2.42 -6.87 7.24
CA ILE A 216 -1.79 -6.72 8.55
C ILE A 216 -2.11 -5.37 9.18
N ASP A 217 -3.09 -4.67 8.62
CA ASP A 217 -3.36 -3.30 9.05
C ASP A 217 -3.96 -3.23 10.47
N GLN A 218 -3.99 -2.03 11.01
CA GLN A 218 -4.37 -1.78 12.40
C GLN A 218 -5.79 -2.18 12.79
N ARG A 219 -6.64 -2.54 11.83
CA ARG A 219 -8.01 -3.02 12.07
C ARG A 219 -8.06 -4.49 12.51
N TYR A 220 -7.00 -5.23 12.21
CA TYR A 220 -6.91 -6.65 12.51
C TYR A 220 -6.24 -6.86 13.87
N ASP A 221 -6.81 -7.76 14.66
CA ASP A 221 -6.24 -8.20 15.93
C ASP A 221 -5.52 -9.56 15.81
N PHE A 222 -5.15 -10.12 16.95
CA PHE A 222 -4.47 -11.42 17.00
C PHE A 222 -5.36 -12.56 16.48
N ASP A 223 -6.66 -12.54 16.79
CA ASP A 223 -7.59 -13.59 16.37
C ASP A 223 -7.79 -13.57 14.85
N ASP A 224 -7.79 -12.39 14.25
CA ASP A 224 -7.82 -12.23 12.79
C ASP A 224 -6.55 -12.81 12.14
N MET A 225 -5.37 -12.52 12.71
CA MET A 225 -4.09 -13.06 12.22
C MET A 225 -4.06 -14.60 12.35
N TYR A 226 -4.50 -15.12 13.48
CA TYR A 226 -4.63 -16.58 13.69
C TYR A 226 -5.57 -17.22 12.67
N ARG A 227 -6.71 -16.59 12.41
CA ARG A 227 -7.67 -17.07 11.41
C ARG A 227 -7.09 -17.11 9.99
N ILE A 228 -6.36 -16.06 9.59
CA ILE A 228 -5.64 -16.01 8.31
C ILE A 228 -4.65 -17.17 8.22
N LEU A 229 -3.83 -17.33 9.25
CA LEU A 229 -2.83 -18.37 9.35
C LEU A 229 -3.44 -19.78 9.27
N LYS A 230 -4.52 -20.03 10.00
CA LYS A 230 -5.23 -21.31 9.98
C LYS A 230 -5.71 -21.67 8.58
N ILE A 231 -6.36 -20.73 7.88
CA ILE A 231 -6.82 -20.97 6.50
C ILE A 231 -5.63 -21.29 5.59
N ILE A 232 -4.50 -20.63 5.75
CA ILE A 232 -3.30 -20.91 4.95
C ILE A 232 -2.79 -22.32 5.25
N LYS A 233 -2.56 -22.66 6.52
CA LYS A 233 -2.01 -23.96 6.93
C LYS A 233 -2.91 -25.15 6.60
N ASP A 234 -4.22 -24.96 6.63
CA ASP A 234 -5.19 -26.02 6.28
C ASP A 234 -5.26 -26.29 4.75
N ASN A 235 -4.58 -25.48 3.93
CA ASN A 235 -4.69 -25.52 2.47
C ASN A 235 -3.36 -25.62 1.71
N ILE A 236 -2.24 -25.73 2.42
CA ILE A 236 -0.90 -25.91 1.83
C ILE A 236 -0.27 -27.25 2.26
#